data_9fe05380b6d2d96ed27d60fc5c15de31
#
_entry.id   9fe05380b6d2d96ed27d60fc5c15de31
#
_cell.length_a   1.000
_cell.length_b   1.000
_cell.length_c   1.000
_cell.angle_alpha   90.00
_cell.angle_beta   90.00
_cell.angle_gamma   90.00
#
_symmetry.space_group_name_H-M   'P 1'
#
loop_
_entity.id
_entity.type
_entity.pdbx_description
1 polymer ?
#
loop_
_entity_poly.entity_id
_entity_poly.type
_entity_poly.pdbx_seq_one_letter_code
_entity_poly.pdbx_strand_id
1 'polypeptide(L)'
;MNNGSLAELTNVHKRFGKTVALDGLNLQVDRGELLAVLGPNGAGKTTAISIMLGLLKPDEGSASLFGQSPQECAARRQLGVMMQEVYLAPELRVREHIKLVASYYPDPLSAEEAMELTQTKTLANRPYGKLSGGQKRQAQFAIAICGRPKLLFLDEPTVGLDLQARETMWSALRSLVDRGSSILLTTHYLEEAESLADRVAVIAKGRLMTSGTVNEIRAFVSRKRITCRTALSIEQIQAWPEVERVARHQQHLQIVANGAEDVVRRLLASDETLEDLEVHRAGLAEAFTELTKEAA
;
A
#
# COMPACT_ATOMS: atom_id res chain seq x y z
N MET A 1 10.47 11.79 24.46
CA MET A 1 9.42 10.81 24.81
C MET A 1 9.13 10.09 23.49
N ASN A 2 9.50 8.80 23.41
CA ASN A 2 9.19 8.01 22.21
C ASN A 2 7.66 8.05 22.02
N ASN A 3 7.20 8.71 21.00
CA ASN A 3 5.86 8.47 20.46
C ASN A 3 5.89 7.04 19.92
N GLY A 4 5.52 6.09 20.80
CA GLY A 4 5.80 4.69 20.62
C GLY A 4 5.16 4.16 19.34
N SER A 5 5.97 3.52 18.50
CA SER A 5 5.50 2.74 17.38
C SER A 5 4.53 1.67 17.89
N LEU A 6 3.46 1.41 17.13
CA LEU A 6 2.48 0.38 17.47
C LEU A 6 2.95 -1.01 17.05
N ALA A 7 3.72 -1.09 15.98
CA ALA A 7 4.37 -2.32 15.50
C ALA A 7 5.77 -2.00 14.99
N GLU A 8 6.72 -2.87 15.25
CA GLU A 8 8.12 -2.66 14.88
C GLU A 8 8.80 -3.98 14.52
N LEU A 9 9.59 -3.94 13.45
CA LEU A 9 10.61 -4.93 13.09
C LEU A 9 11.98 -4.28 13.23
N THR A 10 12.89 -4.92 13.95
CA THR A 10 14.26 -4.44 14.16
C THR A 10 15.24 -5.46 13.66
N ASN A 11 15.99 -5.08 12.59
CA ASN A 11 17.03 -5.87 11.95
C ASN A 11 16.60 -7.33 11.67
N VAL A 12 15.41 -7.50 11.07
CA VAL A 12 14.79 -8.81 10.91
C VAL A 12 15.35 -9.53 9.69
N HIS A 13 15.86 -10.75 9.91
CA HIS A 13 16.25 -11.69 8.87
C HIS A 13 15.30 -12.90 8.85
N LYS A 14 14.99 -13.38 7.64
CA LYS A 14 14.18 -14.59 7.45
C LYS A 14 14.54 -15.30 6.18
N ARG A 15 14.76 -16.63 6.30
CA ARG A 15 15.05 -17.52 5.18
C ARG A 15 14.03 -18.65 5.10
N PHE A 16 13.76 -19.09 3.88
CA PHE A 16 13.01 -20.30 3.58
C PHE A 16 13.90 -21.19 2.69
N GLY A 17 14.57 -22.15 3.30
CA GLY A 17 15.58 -22.93 2.61
C GLY A 17 16.71 -22.03 2.06
N LYS A 18 16.84 -22.00 0.72
CA LYS A 18 17.86 -21.16 0.04
C LYS A 18 17.39 -19.72 -0.22
N THR A 19 16.09 -19.44 -0.09
CA THR A 19 15.53 -18.14 -0.40
C THR A 19 15.58 -17.22 0.80
N VAL A 20 16.23 -16.06 0.65
CA VAL A 20 16.22 -14.97 1.64
C VAL A 20 14.94 -14.16 1.41
N ALA A 21 14.01 -14.22 2.37
CA ALA A 21 12.75 -13.47 2.30
C ALA A 21 12.86 -12.08 2.93
N LEU A 22 13.63 -11.96 4.03
CA LEU A 22 13.95 -10.69 4.67
C LEU A 22 15.45 -10.66 5.00
N ASP A 23 16.07 -9.50 4.83
CA ASP A 23 17.51 -9.30 4.97
C ASP A 23 17.82 -7.99 5.72
N GLY A 24 17.75 -8.03 7.05
CA GLY A 24 17.96 -6.88 7.90
C GLY A 24 16.85 -5.84 7.85
N LEU A 25 15.60 -6.28 7.67
CA LEU A 25 14.45 -5.37 7.54
C LEU A 25 14.20 -4.63 8.85
N ASN A 26 14.15 -3.29 8.75
CA ASN A 26 13.64 -2.40 9.79
C ASN A 26 12.36 -1.75 9.27
N LEU A 27 11.26 -1.87 10.00
CA LEU A 27 9.97 -1.29 9.62
C LEU A 27 9.17 -0.99 10.88
N GLN A 28 8.59 0.19 10.96
CA GLN A 28 7.73 0.58 12.08
C GLN A 28 6.41 1.16 11.58
N VAL A 29 5.36 1.02 12.39
CA VAL A 29 4.05 1.65 12.20
C VAL A 29 3.78 2.56 13.37
N ASP A 30 3.56 3.83 13.10
CA ASP A 30 3.31 4.83 14.12
C ASP A 30 1.81 4.96 14.44
N ARG A 31 1.51 5.66 15.53
CA ARG A 31 0.13 5.87 15.94
C ARG A 31 -0.58 6.87 15.03
N GLY A 32 -1.79 6.51 14.57
CA GLY A 32 -2.67 7.40 13.80
C GLY A 32 -2.24 7.59 12.35
N GLU A 33 -1.39 6.70 11.81
CA GLU A 33 -0.98 6.74 10.40
C GLU A 33 -1.55 5.57 9.60
N LEU A 34 -1.68 5.78 8.30
CA LEU A 34 -1.78 4.73 7.30
C LEU A 34 -0.42 4.58 6.59
N LEU A 35 0.29 3.50 6.94
CA LEU A 35 1.52 3.11 6.28
C LEU A 35 1.24 2.16 5.13
N ALA A 36 1.54 2.57 3.90
CA ALA A 36 1.53 1.68 2.74
C ALA A 36 2.90 1.04 2.51
N VAL A 37 2.94 -0.28 2.48
CA VAL A 37 4.14 -1.06 2.17
C VAL A 37 4.09 -1.51 0.72
N LEU A 38 4.94 -0.92 -0.10
CA LEU A 38 5.07 -1.21 -1.52
C LEU A 38 6.24 -2.16 -1.79
N GLY A 39 6.09 -2.99 -2.81
CA GLY A 39 7.17 -3.87 -3.25
C GLY A 39 6.68 -4.84 -4.32
N PRO A 40 7.57 -5.36 -5.19
CA PRO A 40 7.21 -6.38 -6.15
C PRO A 40 6.77 -7.67 -5.46
N ASN A 41 6.20 -8.60 -6.23
CA ASN A 41 5.90 -9.94 -5.71
C ASN A 41 7.20 -10.62 -5.27
N GLY A 42 7.16 -11.27 -4.10
CA GLY A 42 8.36 -11.87 -3.50
C GLY A 42 9.29 -10.90 -2.77
N ALA A 43 8.97 -9.61 -2.66
CA ALA A 43 9.79 -8.64 -1.93
C ALA A 43 9.86 -8.87 -0.41
N GLY A 44 9.01 -9.72 0.16
CA GLY A 44 8.97 -10.03 1.60
C GLY A 44 7.82 -9.38 2.38
N LYS A 45 6.90 -8.67 1.72
CA LYS A 45 5.78 -7.94 2.37
C LYS A 45 4.94 -8.83 3.30
N THR A 46 4.39 -9.93 2.79
CA THR A 46 3.58 -10.90 3.57
C THR A 46 4.41 -11.55 4.68
N THR A 47 5.70 -11.81 4.44
CA THR A 47 6.62 -12.36 5.46
C THR A 47 6.82 -11.35 6.59
N ALA A 48 7.02 -10.07 6.28
CA ALA A 48 7.15 -9.00 7.27
C ALA A 48 5.89 -8.89 8.13
N ILE A 49 4.70 -8.84 7.51
CA ILE A 49 3.41 -8.86 8.24
C ILE A 49 3.29 -10.11 9.12
N SER A 50 3.60 -11.29 8.60
CA SER A 50 3.49 -12.55 9.36
C SER A 50 4.39 -12.56 10.60
N ILE A 51 5.58 -11.96 10.53
CA ILE A 51 6.47 -11.80 11.67
C ILE A 51 5.93 -10.75 12.64
N MET A 52 5.44 -9.59 12.17
CA MET A 52 4.79 -8.59 13.02
C MET A 52 3.60 -9.16 13.77
N LEU A 53 2.81 -10.03 13.15
CA LEU A 53 1.67 -10.70 13.76
C LEU A 53 2.05 -11.86 14.70
N GLY A 54 3.33 -12.23 14.76
CA GLY A 54 3.81 -13.40 15.53
C GLY A 54 3.33 -14.74 14.99
N LEU A 55 2.93 -14.78 13.73
CA LEU A 55 2.57 -16.01 13.00
C LEU A 55 3.83 -16.75 12.53
N LEU A 56 4.92 -16.01 12.33
CA LEU A 56 6.20 -16.49 11.91
C LEU A 56 7.30 -15.95 12.82
N LYS A 57 8.28 -16.77 13.21
CA LYS A 57 9.45 -16.32 13.95
C LYS A 57 10.53 -15.82 12.98
N PRO A 58 11.19 -14.69 13.26
CA PRO A 58 12.38 -14.31 12.54
C PRO A 58 13.53 -15.27 12.85
N ASP A 59 14.51 -15.37 11.96
CA ASP A 59 15.74 -16.13 12.21
C ASP A 59 16.71 -15.29 13.03
N GLU A 60 16.76 -13.97 12.78
CA GLU A 60 17.49 -12.97 13.54
C GLU A 60 16.67 -11.67 13.65
N GLY A 61 17.01 -10.83 14.62
CA GLY A 61 16.28 -9.60 14.89
C GLY A 61 15.08 -9.81 15.79
N SER A 62 14.22 -8.82 15.88
CA SER A 62 13.06 -8.84 16.77
C SER A 62 11.83 -8.17 16.15
N ALA A 63 10.66 -8.52 16.67
CA ALA A 63 9.39 -7.88 16.37
C ALA A 63 8.66 -7.52 17.66
N SER A 64 7.99 -6.37 17.67
CA SER A 64 7.14 -5.96 18.79
C SER A 64 5.79 -5.43 18.31
N LEU A 65 4.75 -5.61 19.13
CA LEU A 65 3.42 -5.04 18.99
C LEU A 65 3.06 -4.32 20.28
N PHE A 66 2.75 -3.03 20.20
CA PHE A 66 2.43 -2.19 21.37
C PHE A 66 3.51 -2.29 22.47
N GLY A 67 4.78 -2.45 22.08
CA GLY A 67 5.91 -2.64 22.98
C GLY A 67 6.00 -4.02 23.65
N GLN A 68 5.17 -4.98 23.21
CA GLN A 68 5.12 -6.35 23.74
C GLN A 68 5.50 -7.37 22.65
N SER A 69 5.70 -8.64 23.06
CA SER A 69 5.85 -9.72 22.10
C SER A 69 4.60 -9.87 21.24
N PRO A 70 4.72 -10.08 19.90
CA PRO A 70 3.58 -10.33 19.04
C PRO A 70 2.76 -11.57 19.40
N GLN A 71 3.28 -12.43 20.28
CA GLN A 71 2.59 -13.64 20.76
C GLN A 71 1.70 -13.38 21.97
N GLU A 72 1.85 -12.21 22.61
CA GLU A 72 1.04 -11.86 23.78
C GLU A 72 -0.44 -11.60 23.40
N CYS A 73 -1.35 -12.26 24.11
CA CYS A 73 -2.79 -12.11 23.87
C CYS A 73 -3.26 -10.67 24.04
N ALA A 74 -2.67 -9.92 24.97
CA ALA A 74 -2.99 -8.51 25.22
C ALA A 74 -2.68 -7.62 24.01
N ALA A 75 -1.58 -7.88 23.30
CA ALA A 75 -1.24 -7.20 22.06
C ALA A 75 -2.22 -7.59 20.93
N ARG A 76 -2.47 -8.88 20.75
CA ARG A 76 -3.35 -9.41 19.68
C ARG A 76 -4.79 -8.93 19.77
N ARG A 77 -5.33 -8.72 20.97
CA ARG A 77 -6.68 -8.19 21.19
C ARG A 77 -6.87 -6.73 20.74
N GLN A 78 -5.80 -6.07 20.33
CA GLN A 78 -5.83 -4.71 19.82
C GLN A 78 -5.67 -4.65 18.29
N LEU A 79 -5.56 -5.82 17.63
CA LEU A 79 -5.33 -5.93 16.19
C LEU A 79 -6.61 -6.26 15.44
N GLY A 80 -6.68 -5.76 14.19
CA GLY A 80 -7.50 -6.31 13.14
C GLY A 80 -6.58 -6.84 12.04
N VAL A 81 -6.95 -7.95 11.40
CA VAL A 81 -6.09 -8.59 10.41
C VAL A 81 -6.91 -9.08 9.23
N MET A 82 -6.48 -8.72 8.03
CA MET A 82 -6.98 -9.25 6.76
C MET A 82 -5.78 -9.71 5.92
N MET A 83 -5.56 -11.02 5.87
CA MET A 83 -4.49 -11.62 5.07
C MET A 83 -4.94 -11.85 3.63
N GLN A 84 -3.97 -12.10 2.74
CA GLN A 84 -4.23 -12.40 1.35
C GLN A 84 -5.07 -13.68 1.19
N GLU A 85 -4.74 -14.73 1.93
CA GLU A 85 -5.49 -15.97 1.98
C GLU A 85 -6.14 -16.12 3.36
N VAL A 86 -7.46 -16.26 3.38
CA VAL A 86 -8.26 -16.49 4.58
C VAL A 86 -9.24 -17.61 4.34
N TYR A 87 -9.20 -18.62 5.21
CA TYR A 87 -10.14 -19.73 5.20
C TYR A 87 -11.21 -19.50 6.27
N LEU A 88 -12.43 -19.25 5.83
CA LEU A 88 -13.61 -19.10 6.67
C LEU A 88 -14.61 -20.21 6.35
N ALA A 89 -15.37 -20.64 7.36
CA ALA A 89 -16.39 -21.69 7.20
C ALA A 89 -17.42 -21.28 6.13
N PRO A 90 -17.54 -22.01 5.03
CA PRO A 90 -18.36 -21.58 3.89
C PRO A 90 -19.86 -21.60 4.18
N GLU A 91 -20.29 -22.37 5.20
CA GLU A 91 -21.69 -22.52 5.60
C GLU A 91 -22.19 -21.34 6.43
N LEU A 92 -21.30 -20.71 7.21
CA LEU A 92 -21.67 -19.59 8.06
C LEU A 92 -21.99 -18.35 7.25
N ARG A 93 -22.98 -17.59 7.72
CA ARG A 93 -23.34 -16.30 7.13
C ARG A 93 -22.33 -15.22 7.54
N VAL A 94 -22.23 -14.16 6.74
CA VAL A 94 -21.30 -13.06 7.03
C VAL A 94 -21.50 -12.51 8.44
N ARG A 95 -22.74 -12.27 8.87
CA ARG A 95 -23.02 -11.79 10.23
C ARG A 95 -22.61 -12.75 11.33
N GLU A 96 -22.66 -14.07 11.06
CA GLU A 96 -22.25 -15.08 12.02
C GLU A 96 -20.74 -15.11 12.20
N HIS A 97 -19.98 -14.96 11.09
CA HIS A 97 -18.54 -14.78 11.17
C HIS A 97 -18.14 -13.54 11.95
N ILE A 98 -18.79 -12.38 11.69
CA ILE A 98 -18.51 -11.15 12.42
C ILE A 98 -18.80 -11.36 13.94
N LYS A 99 -19.95 -11.94 14.30
CA LYS A 99 -20.29 -12.21 15.70
C LYS A 99 -19.30 -13.17 16.37
N LEU A 100 -18.89 -14.22 15.65
CA LEU A 100 -17.90 -15.18 16.16
C LEU A 100 -16.57 -14.49 16.46
N VAL A 101 -16.03 -13.73 15.49
CA VAL A 101 -14.75 -13.05 15.66
C VAL A 101 -14.85 -11.92 16.71
N ALA A 102 -15.94 -11.17 16.72
CA ALA A 102 -16.21 -10.14 17.71
C ALA A 102 -16.16 -10.69 19.18
N SER A 103 -16.58 -11.94 19.38
CA SER A 103 -16.54 -12.56 20.72
C SER A 103 -15.14 -12.74 21.33
N TYR A 104 -14.09 -12.62 20.55
CA TYR A 104 -12.70 -12.66 21.04
C TYR A 104 -12.20 -11.33 21.56
N TYR A 105 -12.93 -10.23 21.33
CA TYR A 105 -12.52 -8.88 21.69
C TYR A 105 -13.31 -8.35 22.90
N PRO A 106 -12.69 -7.52 23.76
CA PRO A 106 -13.35 -7.02 24.98
C PRO A 106 -14.43 -5.97 24.70
N ASP A 107 -14.28 -5.16 23.66
CA ASP A 107 -15.20 -4.08 23.27
C ASP A 107 -15.39 -4.07 21.75
N PRO A 108 -16.04 -5.09 21.16
CA PRO A 108 -16.20 -5.18 19.73
C PRO A 108 -17.30 -4.24 19.21
N LEU A 109 -17.27 -3.97 17.91
CA LEU A 109 -18.43 -3.47 17.19
C LEU A 109 -19.52 -4.55 17.14
N SER A 110 -20.78 -4.13 17.14
CA SER A 110 -21.85 -5.01 16.73
C SER A 110 -21.67 -5.44 15.27
N ALA A 111 -22.24 -6.57 14.88
CA ALA A 111 -22.18 -7.01 13.49
C ALA A 111 -22.82 -5.99 12.54
N GLU A 112 -23.86 -5.31 12.99
CA GLU A 112 -24.57 -4.27 12.26
C GLU A 112 -23.68 -3.03 12.05
N GLU A 113 -22.98 -2.56 13.08
CA GLU A 113 -22.02 -1.44 12.99
C GLU A 113 -20.85 -1.76 12.05
N ALA A 114 -20.24 -2.95 12.19
CA ALA A 114 -19.15 -3.38 11.31
C ALA A 114 -19.58 -3.44 9.84
N MET A 115 -20.77 -3.98 9.57
CA MET A 115 -21.33 -4.05 8.22
C MET A 115 -21.76 -2.69 7.67
N GLU A 116 -22.14 -1.75 8.53
CA GLU A 116 -22.45 -0.38 8.12
C GLU A 116 -21.21 0.37 7.68
N LEU A 117 -20.15 0.33 8.49
CA LEU A 117 -18.86 0.96 8.19
C LEU A 117 -18.25 0.44 6.88
N THR A 118 -18.48 -0.82 6.55
CA THR A 118 -17.93 -1.46 5.34
C THR A 118 -18.93 -1.56 4.18
N GLN A 119 -20.15 -1.03 4.34
CA GLN A 119 -21.25 -1.09 3.38
C GLN A 119 -21.59 -2.53 2.93
N THR A 120 -21.47 -3.51 3.84
CA THR A 120 -21.71 -4.93 3.55
C THR A 120 -23.03 -5.47 4.10
N LYS A 121 -23.98 -4.61 4.51
CA LYS A 121 -25.28 -5.00 5.07
C LYS A 121 -26.06 -5.96 4.15
N THR A 122 -25.96 -5.80 2.84
CA THR A 122 -26.62 -6.67 1.84
C THR A 122 -26.09 -8.10 1.84
N LEU A 123 -24.89 -8.31 2.38
CA LEU A 123 -24.24 -9.63 2.47
C LEU A 123 -24.56 -10.34 3.77
N ALA A 124 -25.15 -9.67 4.77
CA ALA A 124 -25.31 -10.13 6.16
C ALA A 124 -25.83 -11.57 6.29
N ASN A 125 -26.86 -11.92 5.53
CA ASN A 125 -27.54 -13.21 5.62
C ASN A 125 -27.05 -14.25 4.59
N ARG A 126 -26.07 -13.89 3.76
CA ARG A 126 -25.54 -14.78 2.72
C ARG A 126 -24.45 -15.69 3.32
N PRO A 127 -24.50 -17.01 3.06
CA PRO A 127 -23.41 -17.93 3.40
C PRO A 127 -22.10 -17.47 2.72
N TYR A 128 -21.00 -17.51 3.45
CA TYR A 128 -19.68 -17.06 2.95
C TYR A 128 -19.24 -17.80 1.68
N GLY A 129 -19.49 -19.10 1.62
CA GLY A 129 -19.16 -19.93 0.45
C GLY A 129 -19.87 -19.54 -0.84
N LYS A 130 -21.04 -18.82 -0.74
CA LYS A 130 -21.82 -18.37 -1.89
C LYS A 130 -21.51 -16.94 -2.34
N LEU A 131 -20.50 -16.30 -1.75
CA LEU A 131 -20.05 -14.97 -2.13
C LEU A 131 -19.07 -15.03 -3.31
N SER A 132 -19.12 -13.98 -4.17
CA SER A 132 -18.06 -13.75 -5.16
C SER A 132 -16.73 -13.42 -4.49
N GLY A 133 -15.61 -13.45 -5.23
CA GLY A 133 -14.30 -13.10 -4.70
C GLY A 133 -14.27 -11.71 -4.06
N GLY A 134 -14.79 -10.69 -4.75
CA GLY A 134 -14.89 -9.34 -4.23
C GLY A 134 -15.79 -9.23 -2.99
N GLN A 135 -16.94 -9.90 -2.99
CA GLN A 135 -17.82 -9.94 -1.81
C GLN A 135 -17.18 -10.64 -0.61
N LYS A 136 -16.36 -11.68 -0.85
CA LYS A 136 -15.56 -12.31 0.21
C LYS A 136 -14.56 -11.32 0.80
N ARG A 137 -13.88 -10.54 -0.04
CA ARG A 137 -12.95 -9.49 0.41
C ARG A 137 -13.65 -8.44 1.26
N GLN A 138 -14.81 -7.94 0.83
CA GLN A 138 -15.61 -7.00 1.62
C GLN A 138 -16.04 -7.60 2.97
N ALA A 139 -16.49 -8.87 3.00
CA ALA A 139 -16.84 -9.56 4.24
C ALA A 139 -15.62 -9.75 5.17
N GLN A 140 -14.46 -10.12 4.63
CA GLN A 140 -13.19 -10.24 5.38
C GLN A 140 -12.80 -8.90 6.01
N PHE A 141 -12.97 -7.79 5.29
CA PHE A 141 -12.70 -6.47 5.83
C PHE A 141 -13.63 -6.13 7.00
N ALA A 142 -14.95 -6.41 6.88
CA ALA A 142 -15.89 -6.22 7.97
C ALA A 142 -15.53 -7.06 9.22
N ILE A 143 -15.04 -8.29 9.01
CA ILE A 143 -14.55 -9.15 10.08
C ILE A 143 -13.27 -8.57 10.70
N ALA A 144 -12.35 -8.06 9.91
CA ALA A 144 -11.08 -7.52 10.40
C ALA A 144 -11.26 -6.29 11.30
N ILE A 145 -12.29 -5.47 11.07
CA ILE A 145 -12.53 -4.25 11.85
C ILE A 145 -13.44 -4.45 13.06
N CYS A 146 -14.12 -5.59 13.19
CA CYS A 146 -15.16 -5.79 14.21
C CYS A 146 -14.64 -5.68 15.65
N GLY A 147 -13.35 -5.92 15.88
CA GLY A 147 -12.70 -5.80 17.19
C GLY A 147 -12.36 -4.37 17.61
N ARG A 148 -12.75 -3.32 16.89
CA ARG A 148 -12.29 -1.92 17.09
C ARG A 148 -10.77 -1.83 17.19
N PRO A 149 -10.03 -2.29 16.16
CA PRO A 149 -8.58 -2.41 16.27
C PRO A 149 -7.90 -1.05 16.40
N LYS A 150 -6.87 -0.99 17.26
CA LYS A 150 -5.95 0.15 17.31
C LYS A 150 -4.93 0.10 16.15
N LEU A 151 -4.64 -1.12 15.66
CA LEU A 151 -3.78 -1.35 14.52
C LEU A 151 -4.41 -2.41 13.61
N LEU A 152 -4.58 -2.08 12.34
CA LEU A 152 -5.16 -2.94 11.32
C LEU A 152 -4.08 -3.33 10.31
N PHE A 153 -3.89 -4.63 10.11
CA PHE A 153 -3.02 -5.17 9.08
C PHE A 153 -3.85 -5.65 7.90
N LEU A 154 -3.52 -5.17 6.71
CA LEU A 154 -4.22 -5.48 5.46
C LEU A 154 -3.21 -5.93 4.40
N ASP A 155 -3.27 -7.20 4.03
CA ASP A 155 -2.39 -7.74 2.99
C ASP A 155 -3.15 -7.82 1.66
N GLU A 156 -2.85 -6.86 0.77
CA GLU A 156 -3.46 -6.70 -0.55
C GLU A 156 -5.00 -6.69 -0.51
N PRO A 157 -5.66 -5.82 0.27
CA PRO A 157 -7.08 -5.92 0.58
C PRO A 157 -8.00 -5.67 -0.62
N THR A 158 -7.56 -4.93 -1.63
CA THR A 158 -8.39 -4.49 -2.77
C THR A 158 -8.26 -5.38 -4.00
N VAL A 159 -7.43 -6.41 -3.93
CA VAL A 159 -7.26 -7.37 -5.03
C VAL A 159 -8.60 -8.06 -5.34
N GLY A 160 -9.02 -7.98 -6.62
CA GLY A 160 -10.27 -8.58 -7.09
C GLY A 160 -11.54 -7.79 -6.75
N LEU A 161 -11.42 -6.57 -6.24
CA LEU A 161 -12.52 -5.63 -6.13
C LEU A 161 -12.72 -4.84 -7.43
N ASP A 162 -13.98 -4.55 -7.76
CA ASP A 162 -14.29 -3.52 -8.75
C ASP A 162 -14.00 -2.11 -8.23
N LEU A 163 -14.06 -1.11 -9.09
CA LEU A 163 -13.72 0.27 -8.76
C LEU A 163 -14.57 0.80 -7.60
N GLN A 164 -15.88 0.58 -7.63
CA GLN A 164 -16.81 1.08 -6.61
C GLN A 164 -16.55 0.44 -5.23
N ALA A 165 -16.32 -0.88 -5.19
CA ALA A 165 -16.00 -1.59 -3.95
C ALA A 165 -14.65 -1.15 -3.39
N ARG A 166 -13.66 -0.83 -4.26
CA ARG A 166 -12.36 -0.28 -3.87
C ARG A 166 -12.50 1.10 -3.23
N GLU A 167 -13.20 2.03 -3.87
CA GLU A 167 -13.46 3.37 -3.34
C GLU A 167 -14.19 3.33 -2.01
N THR A 168 -15.18 2.43 -1.89
CA THR A 168 -15.90 2.20 -0.64
C THR A 168 -14.95 1.75 0.48
N MET A 169 -14.07 0.79 0.20
CA MET A 169 -13.08 0.32 1.17
C MET A 169 -12.09 1.45 1.53
N TRP A 170 -11.62 2.23 0.57
CA TRP A 170 -10.73 3.36 0.81
C TRP A 170 -11.36 4.40 1.74
N SER A 171 -12.61 4.75 1.50
CA SER A 171 -13.37 5.68 2.36
C SER A 171 -13.50 5.14 3.80
N ALA A 172 -13.76 3.85 3.94
CA ALA A 172 -13.82 3.20 5.25
C ALA A 172 -12.46 3.20 5.97
N LEU A 173 -11.36 2.93 5.25
CA LEU A 173 -10.00 2.97 5.80
C LEU A 173 -9.65 4.38 6.31
N ARG A 174 -9.93 5.42 5.53
CA ARG A 174 -9.73 6.81 5.98
C ARG A 174 -10.55 7.13 7.22
N SER A 175 -11.83 6.75 7.25
CA SER A 175 -12.68 6.93 8.43
C SER A 175 -12.14 6.22 9.68
N LEU A 176 -11.51 5.06 9.54
CA LEU A 176 -10.88 4.35 10.65
C LEU A 176 -9.64 5.09 11.18
N VAL A 177 -8.80 5.64 10.29
CA VAL A 177 -7.64 6.48 10.68
C VAL A 177 -8.11 7.74 11.40
N ASP A 178 -9.12 8.44 10.88
CA ASP A 178 -9.70 9.64 11.50
C ASP A 178 -10.29 9.36 12.90
N ARG A 179 -10.68 8.12 13.16
CA ARG A 179 -11.15 7.64 14.47
C ARG A 179 -10.03 7.15 15.38
N GLY A 180 -8.76 7.25 14.95
CA GLY A 180 -7.58 6.94 15.75
C GLY A 180 -7.02 5.52 15.57
N SER A 181 -7.51 4.73 14.64
CA SER A 181 -6.86 3.49 14.23
C SER A 181 -5.61 3.79 13.42
N SER A 182 -4.59 2.94 13.53
CA SER A 182 -3.45 2.94 12.61
C SER A 182 -3.57 1.77 11.65
N ILE A 183 -3.02 1.89 10.46
CA ILE A 183 -3.16 0.88 9.42
C ILE A 183 -1.81 0.59 8.78
N LEU A 184 -1.45 -0.69 8.68
CA LEU A 184 -0.41 -1.16 7.77
C LEU A 184 -1.10 -1.87 6.60
N LEU A 185 -0.90 -1.33 5.40
CA LEU A 185 -1.47 -1.81 4.15
C LEU A 185 -0.36 -2.27 3.22
N THR A 186 -0.36 -3.52 2.76
CA THR A 186 0.47 -3.90 1.62
C THR A 186 -0.33 -3.79 0.34
N THR A 187 0.30 -3.28 -0.69
CA THR A 187 -0.30 -3.22 -2.02
C THR A 187 0.77 -3.21 -3.11
N HIS A 188 0.38 -3.63 -4.29
CA HIS A 188 1.13 -3.41 -5.52
C HIS A 188 0.45 -2.35 -6.42
N TYR A 189 -0.70 -1.82 -6.00
CA TYR A 189 -1.39 -0.72 -6.67
C TYR A 189 -0.87 0.61 -6.12
N LEU A 190 -0.11 1.32 -6.93
CA LEU A 190 0.49 2.60 -6.54
C LEU A 190 -0.55 3.69 -6.27
N GLU A 191 -1.65 3.68 -7.04
CA GLU A 191 -2.79 4.57 -6.84
C GLU A 191 -3.40 4.46 -5.43
N GLU A 192 -3.42 3.24 -4.88
CA GLU A 192 -3.91 3.00 -3.52
C GLU A 192 -3.01 3.67 -2.48
N ALA A 193 -1.70 3.52 -2.62
CA ALA A 193 -0.74 4.19 -1.75
C ALA A 193 -0.82 5.71 -1.91
N GLU A 194 -0.93 6.22 -3.14
CA GLU A 194 -1.05 7.66 -3.41
C GLU A 194 -2.32 8.29 -2.81
N SER A 195 -3.43 7.54 -2.81
CA SER A 195 -4.72 8.03 -2.33
C SER A 195 -4.88 7.90 -0.82
N LEU A 196 -4.25 6.90 -0.21
CA LEU A 196 -4.50 6.53 1.19
C LEU A 196 -3.34 6.81 2.13
N ALA A 197 -2.10 6.64 1.69
CA ALA A 197 -0.98 6.59 2.62
C ALA A 197 -0.60 7.97 3.16
N ASP A 198 -0.38 8.03 4.45
CA ASP A 198 0.32 9.14 5.10
C ASP A 198 1.84 8.95 4.92
N ARG A 199 2.29 7.69 4.99
CA ARG A 199 3.66 7.29 4.78
C ARG A 199 3.73 6.03 3.93
N VAL A 200 4.76 5.95 3.08
CA VAL A 200 5.04 4.81 2.20
C VAL A 200 6.38 4.20 2.60
N ALA A 201 6.46 2.89 2.63
CA ALA A 201 7.70 2.12 2.75
C ALA A 201 7.88 1.25 1.51
N VAL A 202 9.00 1.38 0.82
CA VAL A 202 9.33 0.58 -0.37
C VAL A 202 10.25 -0.56 0.05
N ILE A 203 9.81 -1.80 -0.17
CA ILE A 203 10.58 -3.01 0.12
C ILE A 203 10.97 -3.69 -1.19
N ALA A 204 12.24 -4.03 -1.33
CA ALA A 204 12.76 -4.86 -2.42
C ALA A 204 13.80 -5.85 -1.87
N LYS A 205 13.78 -7.09 -2.37
CA LYS A 205 14.70 -8.18 -1.94
C LYS A 205 14.83 -8.33 -0.43
N GLY A 206 13.73 -8.18 0.30
CA GLY A 206 13.68 -8.32 1.75
C GLY A 206 14.27 -7.16 2.55
N ARG A 207 14.61 -6.06 1.91
CA ARG A 207 15.21 -4.85 2.53
C ARG A 207 14.30 -3.65 2.37
N LEU A 208 14.31 -2.75 3.34
CA LEU A 208 13.70 -1.42 3.20
C LEU A 208 14.60 -0.55 2.33
N MET A 209 14.10 -0.14 1.18
CA MET A 209 14.82 0.75 0.26
C MET A 209 14.69 2.20 0.69
N THR A 210 13.48 2.63 1.02
CA THR A 210 13.18 3.98 1.51
C THR A 210 11.84 4.00 2.23
N SER A 211 11.64 5.00 3.08
CA SER A 211 10.35 5.29 3.70
C SER A 211 10.19 6.80 3.88
N GLY A 212 9.00 7.31 3.59
CA GLY A 212 8.66 8.72 3.69
C GLY A 212 7.23 8.99 3.25
N THR A 213 6.82 10.24 3.25
CA THR A 213 5.53 10.66 2.67
C THR A 213 5.51 10.39 1.16
N VAL A 214 4.31 10.30 0.57
CA VAL A 214 4.17 10.14 -0.89
C VAL A 214 4.97 11.21 -1.66
N ASN A 215 4.98 12.45 -1.16
CA ASN A 215 5.71 13.55 -1.80
C ASN A 215 7.23 13.38 -1.69
N GLU A 216 7.74 12.92 -0.55
CA GLU A 216 9.17 12.62 -0.38
C GLU A 216 9.61 11.48 -1.30
N ILE A 217 8.82 10.39 -1.38
CA ILE A 217 9.12 9.28 -2.31
C ILE A 217 9.12 9.75 -3.77
N ARG A 218 8.15 10.58 -4.17
CA ARG A 218 8.13 11.18 -5.53
C ARG A 218 9.34 12.07 -5.80
N ALA A 219 9.86 12.75 -4.77
CA ALA A 219 11.00 13.64 -4.90
C ALA A 219 12.33 12.90 -5.17
N PHE A 220 12.43 11.59 -4.88
CA PHE A 220 13.59 10.78 -5.29
C PHE A 220 13.76 10.71 -6.80
N VAL A 221 12.70 10.95 -7.57
CA VAL A 221 12.79 11.06 -9.03
C VAL A 221 12.70 12.52 -9.43
N SER A 222 13.84 13.13 -9.65
CA SER A 222 13.97 14.53 -10.14
C SER A 222 13.35 14.74 -11.53
N ARG A 223 12.90 13.66 -12.17
CA ARG A 223 12.42 13.63 -13.54
C ARG A 223 10.98 14.09 -13.62
N LYS A 224 10.71 14.94 -14.58
CA LYS A 224 9.36 15.31 -14.98
C LYS A 224 9.07 14.76 -16.36
N ARG A 225 7.82 14.41 -16.61
CA ARG A 225 7.35 14.01 -17.93
C ARG A 225 6.64 15.18 -18.56
N ILE A 226 7.10 15.55 -19.77
CA ILE A 226 6.45 16.54 -20.60
C ILE A 226 5.77 15.80 -21.74
N THR A 227 4.50 16.06 -21.95
CA THR A 227 3.73 15.53 -23.09
C THR A 227 3.32 16.71 -23.95
N CYS A 228 3.56 16.63 -25.27
CA CYS A 228 3.19 17.69 -26.18
C CYS A 228 3.03 17.17 -27.62
N ARG A 229 2.35 17.95 -28.45
CA ARG A 229 2.43 17.87 -29.92
C ARG A 229 3.36 18.96 -30.41
N THR A 230 4.37 18.59 -31.19
CA THR A 230 5.39 19.49 -31.70
C THR A 230 5.86 19.07 -33.09
N ALA A 231 6.25 20.02 -33.90
CA ALA A 231 6.88 19.78 -35.22
C ALA A 231 8.35 19.38 -35.09
N LEU A 232 8.97 19.51 -33.91
CA LEU A 232 10.36 19.10 -33.66
C LEU A 232 10.52 17.58 -33.76
N SER A 233 11.67 17.16 -34.29
CA SER A 233 11.99 15.72 -34.38
C SER A 233 12.44 15.17 -33.01
N ILE A 234 12.32 13.85 -32.84
CA ILE A 234 12.79 13.14 -31.63
C ILE A 234 14.29 13.40 -31.42
N GLU A 235 15.07 13.36 -32.50
CA GLU A 235 16.52 13.53 -32.49
C GLU A 235 16.93 14.93 -32.01
N GLN A 236 16.19 15.96 -32.44
CA GLN A 236 16.43 17.34 -32.02
C GLN A 236 16.21 17.51 -30.50
N ILE A 237 15.11 16.97 -29.99
CA ILE A 237 14.77 17.08 -28.56
C ILE A 237 15.69 16.19 -27.72
N GLN A 238 16.02 14.98 -28.18
CA GLN A 238 16.92 14.07 -27.47
C GLN A 238 18.35 14.62 -27.33
N ALA A 239 18.75 15.54 -28.19
CA ALA A 239 20.08 16.21 -28.11
C ALA A 239 20.14 17.27 -27.00
N TRP A 240 19.06 17.62 -26.35
CA TRP A 240 19.07 18.63 -25.27
C TRP A 240 19.64 18.05 -23.97
N PRO A 241 20.53 18.78 -23.29
CA PRO A 241 21.26 18.25 -22.12
C PRO A 241 20.36 17.81 -20.96
N GLU A 242 19.20 18.47 -20.82
CA GLU A 242 18.25 18.16 -19.74
C GLU A 242 17.36 16.94 -20.06
N VAL A 243 17.35 16.49 -21.32
CA VAL A 243 16.48 15.41 -21.82
C VAL A 243 17.18 14.07 -21.67
N GLU A 244 16.55 13.17 -20.95
CA GLU A 244 17.03 11.81 -20.77
C GLU A 244 16.47 10.86 -21.83
N ARG A 245 15.17 11.01 -22.12
CA ARG A 245 14.47 10.13 -23.07
C ARG A 245 13.35 10.86 -23.77
N VAL A 246 13.21 10.61 -25.07
CA VAL A 246 12.05 11.00 -25.87
C VAL A 246 11.41 9.76 -26.47
N ALA A 247 10.09 9.67 -26.40
CA ALA A 247 9.34 8.60 -27.04
C ALA A 247 8.08 9.18 -27.70
N ARG A 248 7.67 8.60 -28.85
CA ARG A 248 6.40 8.94 -29.49
C ARG A 248 5.31 8.01 -28.99
N HIS A 249 4.21 8.59 -28.53
CA HIS A 249 3.02 7.86 -28.15
C HIS A 249 1.82 8.41 -28.92
N GLN A 250 1.39 7.68 -29.95
CA GLN A 250 0.38 8.15 -30.90
C GLN A 250 0.81 9.47 -31.59
N GLN A 251 0.08 10.56 -31.38
CA GLN A 251 0.36 11.88 -31.93
C GLN A 251 1.18 12.78 -31.00
N HIS A 252 1.47 12.35 -29.77
CA HIS A 252 2.20 13.13 -28.77
C HIS A 252 3.63 12.62 -28.61
N LEU A 253 4.55 13.54 -28.31
CA LEU A 253 5.86 13.20 -27.79
C LEU A 253 5.81 13.20 -26.26
N GLN A 254 6.40 12.19 -25.67
CA GLN A 254 6.67 12.10 -24.24
C GLN A 254 8.16 12.30 -24.00
N ILE A 255 8.49 13.34 -23.27
CA ILE A 255 9.86 13.75 -22.95
C ILE A 255 10.06 13.53 -21.47
N VAL A 256 11.08 12.78 -21.09
CA VAL A 256 11.52 12.64 -19.69
C VAL A 256 12.76 13.50 -19.52
N ALA A 257 12.71 14.42 -18.58
CA ALA A 257 13.77 15.40 -18.41
C ALA A 257 14.05 15.72 -16.93
N ASN A 258 15.34 15.98 -16.65
CA ASN A 258 15.82 16.60 -15.43
C ASN A 258 15.83 18.14 -15.67
N GLY A 259 14.92 18.90 -15.06
CA GLY A 259 14.79 20.32 -15.38
C GLY A 259 13.77 20.61 -16.49
N ALA A 260 12.55 20.08 -16.29
CA ALA A 260 11.47 20.24 -17.26
C ALA A 260 11.14 21.69 -17.60
N GLU A 261 11.39 22.64 -16.71
CA GLU A 261 11.20 24.06 -16.92
C GLU A 261 12.07 24.60 -18.06
N ASP A 262 13.30 24.15 -18.16
CA ASP A 262 14.22 24.57 -19.23
C ASP A 262 13.84 23.91 -20.56
N VAL A 263 13.43 22.63 -20.51
CA VAL A 263 12.91 21.94 -21.70
C VAL A 263 11.64 22.61 -22.22
N VAL A 264 10.71 22.97 -21.35
CA VAL A 264 9.48 23.68 -21.74
C VAL A 264 9.79 25.04 -22.35
N ARG A 265 10.72 25.83 -21.78
CA ARG A 265 11.14 27.11 -22.37
C ARG A 265 11.73 26.92 -23.78
N ARG A 266 12.54 25.88 -23.97
CA ARG A 266 13.11 25.55 -25.29
C ARG A 266 12.04 25.09 -26.29
N LEU A 267 11.09 24.26 -25.87
CA LEU A 267 9.97 23.83 -26.72
C LEU A 267 9.20 25.05 -27.22
N LEU A 268 8.78 25.93 -26.30
CA LEU A 268 8.03 27.15 -26.62
C LEU A 268 8.82 28.12 -27.52
N ALA A 269 10.14 28.17 -27.35
CA ALA A 269 11.00 29.03 -28.19
C ALA A 269 11.31 28.45 -29.57
N SER A 270 11.25 27.13 -29.72
CA SER A 270 11.69 26.42 -30.93
C SER A 270 10.53 26.01 -31.85
N ASP A 271 9.29 26.02 -31.33
CA ASP A 271 8.11 25.59 -32.09
C ASP A 271 6.88 26.46 -31.74
N GLU A 272 6.53 27.34 -32.65
CA GLU A 272 5.32 28.20 -32.53
C GLU A 272 4.02 27.39 -32.68
N THR A 273 4.09 26.16 -33.21
CA THR A 273 2.95 25.26 -33.42
C THR A 273 2.77 24.25 -32.29
N LEU A 274 3.48 24.44 -31.16
CA LEU A 274 3.40 23.55 -30.01
C LEU A 274 1.98 23.51 -29.45
N GLU A 275 1.41 22.31 -29.32
CA GLU A 275 0.06 22.07 -28.82
C GLU A 275 0.06 20.99 -27.73
N ASP A 276 -1.03 20.96 -26.94
CA ASP A 276 -1.29 19.96 -25.90
C ASP A 276 -0.11 19.78 -24.92
N LEU A 277 0.51 20.90 -24.50
CA LEU A 277 1.63 20.87 -23.58
C LEU A 277 1.15 20.59 -22.16
N GLU A 278 1.55 19.45 -21.63
CA GLU A 278 1.32 19.03 -20.24
C GLU A 278 2.64 18.70 -19.56
N VAL A 279 2.79 19.13 -18.31
CA VAL A 279 3.97 18.79 -17.49
C VAL A 279 3.52 18.01 -16.27
N HIS A 280 3.88 16.75 -16.25
CA HIS A 280 3.57 15.87 -15.12
C HIS A 280 4.82 15.67 -14.25
N ARG A 281 4.66 15.79 -12.95
CA ARG A 281 5.71 15.31 -12.03
C ARG A 281 5.79 13.80 -12.13
N ALA A 282 6.96 13.23 -11.90
CA ALA A 282 7.09 11.79 -11.75
C ALA A 282 6.08 11.30 -10.68
N GLY A 283 5.30 10.31 -11.04
CA GLY A 283 4.39 9.66 -10.12
C GLY A 283 5.13 8.71 -9.17
N LEU A 284 4.41 8.15 -8.23
CA LEU A 284 4.95 7.11 -7.35
C LEU A 284 5.43 5.88 -8.16
N ALA A 285 4.85 5.65 -9.36
CA ALA A 285 5.22 4.55 -10.24
C ALA A 285 6.66 4.64 -10.77
N GLU A 286 7.06 5.82 -11.21
CA GLU A 286 8.40 6.07 -11.67
C GLU A 286 9.41 5.96 -10.52
N ALA A 287 9.09 6.56 -9.38
CA ALA A 287 9.92 6.48 -8.18
C ALA A 287 10.09 5.03 -7.71
N PHE A 288 9.02 4.28 -7.66
CA PHE A 288 9.03 2.87 -7.30
C PHE A 288 9.90 2.03 -8.26
N THR A 289 9.76 2.27 -9.57
CA THR A 289 10.54 1.56 -10.59
C THR A 289 12.03 1.83 -10.46
N GLU A 290 12.42 3.07 -10.20
CA GLU A 290 13.83 3.46 -10.01
C GLU A 290 14.41 2.79 -8.76
N LEU A 291 13.74 2.95 -7.61
CA LEU A 291 14.16 2.39 -6.33
C LEU A 291 14.27 0.84 -6.36
N THR A 292 13.41 0.18 -7.14
CA THR A 292 13.46 -1.28 -7.25
C THR A 292 14.47 -1.78 -8.28
N LYS A 293 14.85 -0.97 -9.29
CA LYS A 293 15.93 -1.28 -10.23
C LYS A 293 17.32 -1.21 -9.59
N GLU A 294 17.56 -0.22 -8.73
CA GLU A 294 18.83 -0.12 -8.00
C GLU A 294 19.07 -1.33 -7.07
N ALA A 295 18.01 -2.02 -6.67
CA ALA A 295 18.08 -3.26 -5.92
C ALA A 295 18.29 -4.50 -6.82
N ALA A 296 18.23 -4.40 -8.15
CA ALA A 296 18.36 -5.53 -9.08
C ALA A 296 19.81 -5.89 -9.31
#